data_0337c8df8046bbad8c9ece30d3f08f3f
#
_entry.id   0337c8df8046bbad8c9ece30d3f08f3f
#
_cell.length_a   1.000
_cell.length_b   1.000
_cell.length_c   1.000
_cell.angle_alpha   90.00
_cell.angle_beta   90.00
_cell.angle_gamma   90.00
#
_symmetry.space_group_name_H-M   'P 1'
#
loop_
_entity.id
_entity.type
_entity.pdbx_description
1 polymer ?
#
loop_
_entity_poly.entity_id
_entity_poly.type
_entity_poly.pdbx_seq_one_letter_code
_entity_poly.pdbx_strand_id
1 'polypeptide(L)'
;MTQQLQGLDGIPGVSEVFNSFIQTVRLFMRDHPQLNRLIKGEESSDRMIAWGILDFLSDFAGSPPDLGYFTLEQLLAMHLQAFAVRGTACALMQSVGILMTRNQLNFSDGGISVGVNDKAPQMMGWIRDMQSKYEQQKVQIKVAKNIQQVLGSFSGQHTEYFFVNGWYGVY
;
A
#
# COMPACT_ATOMS: atom_id res chain seq x y z
N MET A 1 -2.94 -25.66 -9.60
CA MET A 1 -4.30 -25.52 -9.04
C MET A 1 -4.41 -24.08 -8.58
N THR A 2 -5.01 -23.24 -9.40
CA THR A 2 -5.36 -21.88 -9.08
C THR A 2 -6.53 -21.94 -8.10
N GLN A 3 -6.30 -21.68 -6.82
CA GLN A 3 -7.40 -21.41 -5.91
C GLN A 3 -8.05 -20.10 -6.40
N GLN A 4 -9.20 -20.25 -7.01
CA GLN A 4 -10.07 -19.12 -7.35
C GLN A 4 -10.35 -18.38 -6.04
N LEU A 5 -10.18 -17.07 -6.09
CA LEU A 5 -10.50 -16.11 -5.02
C LEU A 5 -12.00 -16.19 -4.70
N GLN A 6 -12.42 -17.25 -3.98
CA GLN A 6 -13.79 -17.41 -3.54
C GLN A 6 -14.16 -16.22 -2.64
N GLY A 7 -14.86 -15.27 -3.18
CA GLY A 7 -15.42 -14.13 -2.45
C GLY A 7 -15.04 -12.74 -2.97
N LEU A 8 -14.15 -12.63 -3.98
CA LEU A 8 -13.89 -11.37 -4.67
C LEU A 8 -14.60 -11.29 -6.05
N ASP A 9 -15.20 -12.40 -6.50
CA ASP A 9 -15.92 -12.49 -7.78
C ASP A 9 -17.10 -11.52 -7.90
N GLY A 10 -17.50 -10.87 -6.82
CA GLY A 10 -18.55 -9.87 -6.78
C GLY A 10 -18.07 -8.42 -6.59
N ILE A 11 -16.77 -8.16 -6.50
CA ILE A 11 -16.25 -6.79 -6.39
C ILE A 11 -15.97 -6.26 -7.79
N PRO A 12 -16.72 -5.24 -8.25
CA PRO A 12 -16.48 -4.64 -9.56
C PRO A 12 -15.06 -4.08 -9.61
N GLY A 13 -14.26 -4.49 -10.60
CA GLY A 13 -12.93 -3.93 -10.84
C GLY A 13 -11.74 -4.76 -10.33
N VAL A 14 -11.94 -6.01 -9.92
CA VAL A 14 -10.81 -6.91 -9.66
C VAL A 14 -10.23 -7.37 -10.99
N SER A 15 -9.18 -6.66 -11.43
CA SER A 15 -8.47 -6.95 -12.67
C SER A 15 -7.35 -7.98 -12.44
N GLU A 16 -6.81 -8.54 -13.52
CA GLU A 16 -5.61 -9.39 -13.46
C GLU A 16 -4.42 -8.65 -12.83
N VAL A 17 -4.33 -7.33 -13.04
CA VAL A 17 -3.34 -6.46 -12.44
C VAL A 17 -3.46 -6.47 -10.92
N PHE A 18 -4.68 -6.39 -10.39
CA PHE A 18 -4.94 -6.42 -8.96
C PHE A 18 -4.53 -7.77 -8.35
N ASN A 19 -4.86 -8.87 -9.01
CA ASN A 19 -4.46 -10.22 -8.57
C ASN A 19 -2.94 -10.40 -8.60
N SER A 20 -2.27 -9.92 -9.64
CA SER A 20 -0.80 -9.93 -9.72
C SER A 20 -0.16 -9.10 -8.61
N PHE A 21 -0.79 -7.97 -8.26
CA PHE A 21 -0.30 -7.13 -7.17
C PHE A 21 -0.48 -7.80 -5.80
N ILE A 22 -1.58 -8.52 -5.55
CA ILE A 22 -1.77 -9.35 -4.34
C ILE A 22 -0.59 -10.32 -4.20
N GLN A 23 -0.22 -11.02 -5.26
CA GLN A 23 0.92 -11.94 -5.22
C GLN A 23 2.24 -11.22 -4.94
N THR A 24 2.42 -10.02 -5.48
CA THR A 24 3.61 -9.20 -5.20
C THR A 24 3.70 -8.80 -3.73
N VAL A 25 2.58 -8.38 -3.11
CA VAL A 25 2.50 -8.07 -1.68
C VAL A 25 2.80 -9.31 -0.84
N ARG A 26 2.23 -10.46 -1.21
CA ARG A 26 2.47 -11.75 -0.54
C ARG A 26 3.95 -12.12 -0.56
N LEU A 27 4.62 -11.99 -1.69
CA LEU A 27 6.06 -12.21 -1.83
C LEU A 27 6.88 -11.25 -0.95
N PHE A 28 6.49 -9.98 -0.91
CA PHE A 28 7.16 -8.98 -0.06
C PHE A 28 7.05 -9.34 1.43
N MET A 29 5.88 -9.75 1.88
CA MET A 29 5.62 -10.16 3.26
C MET A 29 6.19 -11.55 3.60
N ARG A 30 6.75 -12.27 2.62
CA ARG A 30 7.23 -13.64 2.79
C ARG A 30 6.14 -14.63 3.24
N ASP A 31 4.89 -14.31 2.98
CA ASP A 31 3.74 -15.15 3.31
C ASP A 31 3.52 -16.22 2.23
N HIS A 32 4.29 -17.29 2.34
CA HIS A 32 4.26 -18.40 1.41
C HIS A 32 4.26 -19.74 2.18
N PRO A 33 3.47 -20.75 1.75
CA PRO A 33 3.36 -22.03 2.44
C PRO A 33 4.68 -22.73 2.73
N GLN A 34 5.68 -22.57 1.87
CA GLN A 34 7.01 -23.15 2.07
C GLN A 34 7.84 -22.43 3.16
N LEU A 35 7.53 -21.17 3.45
CA LEU A 35 8.21 -20.36 4.45
C LEU A 35 7.50 -20.40 5.79
N ASN A 36 6.19 -20.61 5.80
CA ASN A 36 5.34 -20.67 6.99
C ASN A 36 5.39 -22.09 7.61
N ARG A 37 6.45 -22.39 8.34
CA ARG A 37 6.73 -23.72 8.89
C ARG A 37 5.69 -24.21 9.89
N LEU A 38 5.03 -23.29 10.61
CA LEU A 38 4.06 -23.62 11.65
C LEU A 38 2.67 -23.91 11.10
N ILE A 39 2.23 -23.12 10.12
CA ILE A 39 0.85 -23.15 9.61
C ILE A 39 0.74 -24.04 8.36
N LYS A 40 1.86 -24.32 7.67
CA LYS A 40 1.91 -25.04 6.39
C LYS A 40 0.94 -24.48 5.34
N GLY A 41 0.68 -23.16 5.40
CA GLY A 41 -0.26 -22.46 4.55
C GLY A 41 0.10 -20.98 4.42
N GLU A 42 -0.78 -20.24 3.82
CA GLU A 42 -0.72 -18.78 3.74
C GLU A 42 -1.32 -18.20 5.01
N GLU A 43 -0.64 -17.25 5.64
CA GLU A 43 -1.08 -16.60 6.87
C GLU A 43 -2.16 -15.55 6.61
N SER A 44 -1.99 -14.80 5.52
CA SER A 44 -2.93 -13.76 5.08
C SER A 44 -3.76 -14.25 3.89
N SER A 45 -5.08 -14.23 3.99
CA SER A 45 -5.94 -14.52 2.84
C SER A 45 -5.83 -13.42 1.79
N ASP A 46 -6.07 -13.76 0.51
CA ASP A 46 -6.11 -12.78 -0.58
C ASP A 46 -7.11 -11.65 -0.31
N ARG A 47 -8.21 -11.97 0.39
CA ARG A 47 -9.20 -10.98 0.80
C ARG A 47 -8.63 -9.97 1.80
N MET A 48 -7.79 -10.40 2.75
CA MET A 48 -7.12 -9.48 3.68
C MET A 48 -6.13 -8.59 2.94
N ILE A 49 -5.37 -9.16 2.00
CA ILE A 49 -4.43 -8.37 1.21
C ILE A 49 -5.19 -7.36 0.34
N ALA A 50 -6.30 -7.76 -0.28
CA ALA A 50 -7.17 -6.87 -1.03
C ALA A 50 -7.69 -5.71 -0.17
N TRP A 51 -8.13 -6.00 1.06
CA TRP A 51 -8.51 -4.96 2.01
C TRP A 51 -7.35 -4.01 2.30
N GLY A 52 -6.15 -4.51 2.55
CA GLY A 52 -4.96 -3.68 2.77
C GLY A 52 -4.60 -2.78 1.59
N ILE A 53 -4.84 -3.24 0.35
CA ILE A 53 -4.67 -2.42 -0.86
C ILE A 53 -5.69 -1.27 -0.88
N LEU A 54 -6.95 -1.56 -0.57
CA LEU A 54 -8.01 -0.53 -0.54
C LEU A 54 -7.77 0.49 0.57
N ASP A 55 -7.32 0.04 1.74
CA ASP A 55 -6.96 0.91 2.86
C ASP A 55 -5.79 1.84 2.48
N PHE A 56 -4.73 1.29 1.88
CA PHE A 56 -3.62 2.07 1.34
C PHE A 56 -4.08 3.13 0.32
N LEU A 57 -4.95 2.75 -0.63
CA LEU A 57 -5.45 3.69 -1.65
C LEU A 57 -6.28 4.80 -1.03
N SER A 58 -7.10 4.48 -0.02
CA SER A 58 -7.91 5.44 0.73
C SER A 58 -7.03 6.40 1.53
N ASP A 59 -6.01 5.90 2.24
CA ASP A 59 -5.06 6.71 2.99
C ASP A 59 -4.26 7.63 2.06
N PHE A 60 -3.79 7.11 0.92
CA PHE A 60 -3.09 7.91 -0.06
C PHE A 60 -3.97 9.01 -0.66
N ALA A 61 -5.24 8.73 -0.98
CA ALA A 61 -6.17 9.72 -1.50
C ALA A 61 -6.47 10.79 -0.43
N GLY A 62 -6.79 10.39 0.80
CA GLY A 62 -7.20 11.28 1.87
C GLY A 62 -6.08 12.15 2.48
N SER A 63 -4.81 11.84 2.20
CA SER A 63 -3.68 12.62 2.72
C SER A 63 -3.44 13.91 1.92
N PRO A 64 -3.08 15.05 2.54
CA PRO A 64 -2.74 16.28 1.82
C PRO A 64 -1.39 16.17 1.07
N PRO A 65 -1.17 16.95 -0.03
CA PRO A 65 -2.17 17.73 -0.75
C PRO A 65 -3.21 16.85 -1.45
N ASP A 66 -4.42 17.39 -1.64
CA ASP A 66 -5.47 16.68 -2.37
C ASP A 66 -5.12 16.67 -3.87
N LEU A 67 -4.91 15.48 -4.41
CA LEU A 67 -4.59 15.23 -5.82
C LEU A 67 -5.71 14.43 -6.52
N GLY A 68 -6.82 14.20 -5.82
CA GLY A 68 -7.88 13.31 -6.26
C GLY A 68 -7.59 11.83 -5.97
N TYR A 69 -8.43 10.96 -6.54
CA TYR A 69 -8.34 9.53 -6.35
C TYR A 69 -7.44 8.88 -7.39
N PHE A 70 -6.58 7.99 -6.93
CA PHE A 70 -5.75 7.16 -7.80
C PHE A 70 -6.20 5.71 -7.70
N THR A 71 -6.32 5.07 -8.86
CA THR A 71 -6.48 3.60 -8.90
C THR A 71 -5.13 2.93 -8.75
N LEU A 72 -5.12 1.65 -8.35
CA LEU A 72 -3.90 0.85 -8.29
C LEU A 72 -3.16 0.86 -9.64
N GLU A 73 -3.90 0.70 -10.74
CA GLU A 73 -3.35 0.66 -12.10
C GLU A 73 -2.64 1.97 -12.46
N GLN A 74 -3.22 3.11 -12.08
CA GLN A 74 -2.58 4.42 -12.27
C GLN A 74 -1.28 4.56 -11.48
N LEU A 75 -1.25 4.08 -10.22
CA LEU A 75 -0.03 4.10 -9.42
C LEU A 75 1.05 3.20 -10.01
N LEU A 76 0.69 2.02 -10.52
CA LEU A 76 1.62 1.13 -11.20
C LEU A 76 2.15 1.73 -12.50
N ALA A 77 1.30 2.36 -13.30
CA ALA A 77 1.70 3.10 -14.51
C ALA A 77 2.67 4.27 -14.22
N MET A 78 2.56 4.86 -13.03
CA MET A 78 3.50 5.89 -12.56
C MET A 78 4.79 5.33 -11.94
N HIS A 79 5.05 4.03 -12.06
CA HIS A 79 6.20 3.32 -11.46
C HIS A 79 6.27 3.41 -9.93
N LEU A 80 5.13 3.54 -9.26
CA LEU A 80 5.03 3.64 -7.80
C LEU A 80 4.74 2.28 -7.13
N GLN A 81 5.02 1.16 -7.80
CA GLN A 81 4.77 -0.19 -7.29
C GLN A 81 5.41 -0.43 -5.92
N ALA A 82 6.68 -0.08 -5.75
CA ALA A 82 7.39 -0.31 -4.48
C ALA A 82 6.77 0.49 -3.32
N PHE A 83 6.29 1.69 -3.61
CA PHE A 83 5.56 2.52 -2.64
C PHE A 83 4.22 1.88 -2.27
N ALA A 84 3.43 1.45 -3.26
CA ALA A 84 2.14 0.81 -3.05
C ALA A 84 2.27 -0.51 -2.25
N VAL A 85 3.28 -1.34 -2.54
CA VAL A 85 3.57 -2.56 -1.78
C VAL A 85 3.88 -2.24 -0.31
N ARG A 86 4.70 -1.22 -0.04
CA ARG A 86 5.03 -0.82 1.34
C ARG A 86 3.81 -0.29 2.09
N GLY A 87 3.00 0.56 1.45
CA GLY A 87 1.78 1.08 2.07
C GLY A 87 0.79 -0.03 2.42
N THR A 88 0.54 -0.95 1.48
CA THR A 88 -0.30 -2.13 1.72
C THR A 88 0.27 -3.00 2.86
N ALA A 89 1.57 -3.26 2.86
CA ALA A 89 2.21 -4.04 3.91
C ALA A 89 2.11 -3.36 5.29
N CYS A 90 2.21 -2.02 5.37
CA CYS A 90 1.99 -1.28 6.61
C CYS A 90 0.58 -1.51 7.16
N ALA A 91 -0.46 -1.38 6.32
CA ALA A 91 -1.85 -1.61 6.71
C ALA A 91 -2.05 -3.05 7.24
N LEU A 92 -1.52 -4.04 6.52
CA LEU A 92 -1.61 -5.44 6.91
C LEU A 92 -0.88 -5.72 8.22
N MET A 93 0.33 -5.24 8.41
CA MET A 93 1.10 -5.45 9.64
C MET A 93 0.46 -4.77 10.84
N GLN A 94 -0.17 -3.60 10.68
CA GLN A 94 -0.95 -2.97 11.74
C GLN A 94 -2.15 -3.82 12.13
N SER A 95 -2.87 -4.38 11.17
CA SER A 95 -3.99 -5.30 11.41
C SER A 95 -3.54 -6.55 12.17
N VAL A 96 -2.43 -7.16 11.76
CA VAL A 96 -1.84 -8.32 12.46
C VAL A 96 -1.40 -7.93 13.88
N GLY A 97 -0.81 -6.75 14.07
CA GLY A 97 -0.44 -6.25 15.39
C GLY A 97 -1.64 -6.11 16.33
N ILE A 98 -2.77 -5.61 15.83
CA ILE A 98 -4.03 -5.54 16.59
C ILE A 98 -4.52 -6.95 16.96
N LEU A 99 -4.49 -7.89 16.01
CA LEU A 99 -4.89 -9.26 16.25
C LEU A 99 -4.03 -9.93 17.33
N MET A 100 -2.71 -9.77 17.25
CA MET A 100 -1.78 -10.31 18.26
C MET A 100 -2.04 -9.70 19.64
N THR A 101 -2.29 -8.41 19.73
CA THR A 101 -2.60 -7.74 21.00
C THR A 101 -3.90 -8.24 21.62
N ARG A 102 -4.92 -8.50 20.80
CA ARG A 102 -6.20 -9.03 21.25
C ARG A 102 -6.11 -10.49 21.72
N ASN A 103 -5.20 -11.26 21.15
CA ASN A 103 -5.04 -12.70 21.41
C ASN A 103 -3.90 -12.99 22.39
N GLN A 104 -3.37 -11.99 23.10
CA GLN A 104 -2.36 -12.20 24.14
C GLN A 104 -3.00 -12.94 25.32
N LEU A 105 -2.63 -14.20 25.46
CA LEU A 105 -2.93 -15.01 26.64
C LEU A 105 -1.70 -15.03 27.54
N ASN A 106 -1.73 -14.27 28.61
CA ASN A 106 -0.76 -14.37 29.70
C ASN A 106 -1.29 -15.42 30.67
N PHE A 107 -0.71 -16.60 30.65
CA PHE A 107 -1.02 -17.63 31.63
C PHE A 107 0.06 -17.66 32.72
N SER A 108 -0.34 -17.40 33.96
CA SER A 108 0.51 -17.53 35.15
C SER A 108 -0.17 -18.43 36.14
N ASP A 109 0.34 -19.63 36.31
CA ASP A 109 -0.11 -20.57 37.34
C ASP A 109 1.09 -21.20 38.04
N GLY A 110 1.07 -21.16 39.39
CA GLY A 110 2.00 -21.92 40.23
C GLY A 110 3.50 -21.63 40.04
N GLY A 111 3.88 -20.42 39.61
CA GLY A 111 5.29 -20.04 39.43
C GLY A 111 5.86 -20.30 38.01
N ILE A 112 5.04 -20.78 37.09
CA ILE A 112 5.36 -20.92 35.67
C ILE A 112 4.65 -19.81 34.91
N SER A 113 5.40 -18.82 34.43
CA SER A 113 4.87 -17.80 33.53
C SER A 113 5.23 -18.17 32.09
N VAL A 114 4.24 -18.51 31.27
CA VAL A 114 4.43 -18.73 29.84
C VAL A 114 3.97 -17.48 29.10
N GLY A 115 4.93 -16.65 28.71
CA GLY A 115 4.71 -15.53 27.80
C GLY A 115 4.65 -16.04 26.36
N VAL A 116 3.48 -16.16 25.78
CA VAL A 116 3.31 -16.73 24.43
C VAL A 116 3.75 -15.79 23.31
N ASN A 117 4.02 -14.50 23.59
CA ASN A 117 4.39 -13.52 22.54
C ASN A 117 5.45 -12.49 22.96
N ASP A 118 6.68 -12.95 23.15
CA ASP A 118 7.82 -12.06 23.41
C ASP A 118 8.28 -11.28 22.15
N LYS A 119 7.69 -11.56 20.97
CA LYS A 119 8.05 -10.93 19.70
C LYS A 119 7.27 -9.64 19.39
N ALA A 120 6.22 -9.35 20.13
CA ALA A 120 5.38 -8.17 19.91
C ALA A 120 6.15 -6.84 19.94
N PRO A 121 7.09 -6.59 20.88
CA PRO A 121 7.85 -5.34 20.89
C PRO A 121 8.75 -5.15 19.67
N GLN A 122 9.39 -6.23 19.19
CA GLN A 122 10.24 -6.19 17.98
C GLN A 122 9.42 -5.92 16.73
N MET A 123 8.27 -6.58 16.61
CA MET A 123 7.33 -6.37 15.52
C MET A 123 6.81 -4.94 15.48
N MET A 124 6.46 -4.38 16.63
CA MET A 124 6.04 -2.99 16.73
C MET A 124 7.15 -2.00 16.32
N GLY A 125 8.40 -2.31 16.61
CA GLY A 125 9.55 -1.52 16.14
C GLY A 125 9.65 -1.50 14.61
N TRP A 126 9.52 -2.64 13.97
CA TRP A 126 9.54 -2.74 12.50
C TRP A 126 8.36 -2.04 11.83
N ILE A 127 7.17 -2.18 12.41
CA ILE A 127 5.96 -1.50 11.91
C ILE A 127 6.18 0.02 11.94
N ARG A 128 6.68 0.57 13.05
CA ARG A 128 6.95 2.01 13.19
C ARG A 128 7.98 2.50 12.18
N ASP A 129 9.09 1.77 12.00
CA ASP A 129 10.13 2.14 11.03
C ASP A 129 9.58 2.13 9.60
N MET A 130 8.85 1.08 9.23
CA MET A 130 8.25 0.97 7.91
C MET A 130 7.19 2.04 7.67
N GLN A 131 6.34 2.32 8.67
CA GLN A 131 5.34 3.38 8.61
C GLN A 131 5.98 4.76 8.46
N SER A 132 7.03 5.06 9.23
CA SER A 132 7.75 6.33 9.12
C SER A 132 8.31 6.54 7.71
N LYS A 133 8.92 5.51 7.13
CA LYS A 133 9.43 5.56 5.74
C LYS A 133 8.31 5.71 4.71
N TYR A 134 7.20 5.03 4.92
CA TYR A 134 6.02 5.15 4.06
C TYR A 134 5.46 6.58 4.08
N GLU A 135 5.26 7.16 5.28
CA GLU A 135 4.75 8.52 5.43
C GLU A 135 5.64 9.57 4.77
N GLN A 136 6.96 9.45 4.94
CA GLN A 136 7.92 10.35 4.29
C GLN A 136 7.83 10.24 2.75
N GLN A 137 7.77 9.03 2.21
CA GLN A 137 7.64 8.82 0.77
C GLN A 137 6.29 9.31 0.24
N LYS A 138 5.20 9.09 0.99
CA LYS A 138 3.86 9.57 0.66
C LYS A 138 3.85 11.09 0.45
N VAL A 139 4.39 11.84 1.39
CA VAL A 139 4.49 13.30 1.30
C VAL A 139 5.32 13.72 0.10
N GLN A 140 6.50 13.12 -0.09
CA GLN A 140 7.37 13.46 -1.22
C GLN A 140 6.70 13.22 -2.57
N ILE A 141 6.03 12.08 -2.74
CA ILE A 141 5.33 11.73 -3.98
C ILE A 141 4.18 12.71 -4.23
N LYS A 142 3.38 13.00 -3.20
CA LYS A 142 2.24 13.92 -3.33
C LYS A 142 2.69 15.35 -3.67
N VAL A 143 3.72 15.86 -3.02
CA VAL A 143 4.28 17.17 -3.31
C VAL A 143 4.84 17.21 -4.74
N ALA A 144 5.61 16.21 -5.15
CA ALA A 144 6.14 16.13 -6.51
C ALA A 144 5.04 16.10 -7.57
N LYS A 145 3.98 15.32 -7.34
CA LYS A 145 2.82 15.25 -8.24
C LYS A 145 2.03 16.55 -8.30
N ASN A 146 1.84 17.22 -7.17
CA ASN A 146 1.19 18.52 -7.11
C ASN A 146 1.96 19.56 -7.94
N ILE A 147 3.28 19.61 -7.76
CA ILE A 147 4.16 20.50 -8.55
C ILE A 147 4.06 20.17 -10.04
N GLN A 148 4.08 18.89 -10.43
CA GLN A 148 3.93 18.49 -11.83
C GLN A 148 2.59 18.91 -12.44
N GLN A 149 1.50 18.82 -11.69
CA GLN A 149 0.18 19.28 -12.15
C GLN A 149 0.14 20.79 -12.33
N VAL A 150 0.72 21.54 -11.40
CA VAL A 150 0.80 23.00 -11.49
C VAL A 150 1.69 23.43 -12.66
N LEU A 151 2.89 22.85 -12.80
CA LEU A 151 3.80 23.18 -13.90
C LEU A 151 3.24 22.74 -15.26
N GLY A 152 2.54 21.60 -15.32
CA GLY A 152 1.87 21.15 -16.55
C GLY A 152 0.83 22.14 -17.05
N SER A 153 0.07 22.74 -16.14
CA SER A 153 -0.91 23.78 -16.50
C SER A 153 -0.24 25.09 -16.98
N PHE A 154 0.91 25.44 -16.40
CA PHE A 154 1.68 26.60 -16.84
C PHE A 154 2.36 26.38 -18.20
N SER A 155 2.85 25.17 -18.49
CA SER A 155 3.47 24.88 -19.79
C SER A 155 2.46 24.95 -20.94
N GLY A 156 1.19 24.58 -20.70
CA GLY A 156 0.11 24.73 -21.67
C GLY A 156 -0.17 26.20 -22.02
N GLN A 157 -0.20 27.09 -21.04
CA GLN A 157 -0.39 28.52 -21.27
C GLN A 157 0.79 29.16 -22.00
N HIS A 158 2.02 28.71 -21.73
CA HIS A 158 3.20 29.24 -22.43
C HIS A 158 3.24 28.82 -23.89
N THR A 159 2.75 27.65 -24.24
CA THR A 159 2.70 27.19 -25.64
C THR A 159 1.67 27.97 -26.44
N GLU A 160 0.52 28.30 -25.86
CA GLU A 160 -0.47 29.15 -26.53
C GLU A 160 0.02 30.59 -26.70
N TYR A 161 0.75 31.14 -25.72
CA TYR A 161 1.32 32.48 -25.84
C TYR A 161 2.41 32.57 -26.92
N PHE A 162 3.17 31.49 -27.11
CA PHE A 162 4.19 31.45 -28.19
C PHE A 162 3.54 31.35 -29.57
N PHE A 163 2.43 30.66 -29.72
CA PHE A 163 1.72 30.56 -30.98
C PHE A 163 1.03 31.87 -31.35
N VAL A 164 0.47 32.60 -30.40
CA VAL A 164 -0.22 33.87 -30.66
C VAL A 164 0.78 34.97 -31.01
N ASN A 165 1.93 35.06 -30.34
CA ASN A 165 2.94 36.08 -30.66
C ASN A 165 3.80 35.78 -31.91
N GLY A 166 3.92 34.49 -32.28
CA GLY A 166 4.64 34.10 -33.50
C GLY A 166 3.90 34.43 -34.79
N TRP A 167 2.59 34.67 -34.73
CA TRP A 167 1.78 35.00 -35.89
C TRP A 167 1.67 36.49 -36.17
N TYR A 168 1.98 37.38 -35.22
CA TYR A 168 1.96 38.83 -35.40
C TYR A 168 3.31 39.47 -35.70
N GLY A 169 4.36 38.66 -35.88
CA GLY A 169 5.72 39.11 -36.12
C GLY A 169 6.16 39.16 -37.60
N VAL A 170 5.25 39.00 -38.55
CA VAL A 170 5.56 39.09 -39.97
C VAL A 170 4.62 40.10 -40.65
N TYR A 171 4.92 41.34 -40.45
CA TYR A 171 4.69 42.45 -41.41
C TYR A 171 5.75 43.52 -41.21
#